data_99db75d7f0685847c4d50748a33d11f9
#
_entry.id   99db75d7f0685847c4d50748a33d11f9
#
_cell.length_a   1.000
_cell.length_b   1.000
_cell.length_c   1.000
_cell.angle_alpha   90.00
_cell.angle_beta   90.00
_cell.angle_gamma   90.00
#
_symmetry.space_group_name_H-M   'P 1'
#
loop_
_entity.id
_entity.type
_entity.pdbx_description
1 polymer ?
#
loop_
_entity_poly.entity_id
_entity_poly.type
_entity_poly.pdbx_seq_one_letter_code
_entity_poly.pdbx_strand_id
1 'polypeptide(L)'
;YLEQFPVAELSMVGTLSQQSLFGLIRDPDGGVHKVQVGDYMGTDHGRITSIDEVEIQLMEIVSDGTGGWVERARTVAMGGGEEEA
;
A
#
# COMPACT_ATOMS: atom_id res chain seq x y z
N TYR A 1 -2.79 3.78 10.79
CA TYR A 1 -3.61 4.89 10.32
C TYR A 1 -4.08 4.69 8.89
N LEU A 2 -3.18 4.29 8.00
CA LEU A 2 -3.54 4.09 6.60
C LEU A 2 -4.46 2.91 6.38
N GLU A 3 -4.67 2.09 7.39
CA GLU A 3 -5.60 0.97 7.30
C GLU A 3 -7.06 1.41 7.31
N GLN A 4 -7.32 2.69 7.54
CA GLN A 4 -8.68 3.24 7.49
C GLN A 4 -9.20 3.41 6.06
N PHE A 5 -8.31 3.42 5.08
CA PHE A 5 -8.67 3.76 3.71
C PHE A 5 -8.43 2.57 2.80
N PRO A 6 -9.32 2.31 1.83
CA PRO A 6 -9.02 1.30 0.80
C PRO A 6 -7.76 1.69 0.03
N VAL A 7 -7.04 0.69 -0.43
CA VAL A 7 -5.81 0.95 -1.18
C VAL A 7 -6.06 1.86 -2.39
N ALA A 8 -7.22 1.74 -3.02
CA ALA A 8 -7.55 2.55 -4.18
C ALA A 8 -7.61 4.05 -3.88
N GLU A 9 -7.74 4.43 -2.61
CA GLU A 9 -7.78 5.83 -2.21
C GLU A 9 -6.43 6.36 -1.75
N LEU A 10 -5.40 5.52 -1.74
CA LEU A 10 -4.07 5.90 -1.32
C LEU A 10 -3.19 6.09 -2.56
N SER A 11 -2.34 7.09 -2.53
CA SER A 11 -1.45 7.40 -3.65
C SER A 11 -0.01 7.41 -3.20
N MET A 12 0.87 6.82 -3.99
CA MET A 12 2.30 6.92 -3.74
C MET A 12 2.81 8.20 -4.38
N VAL A 13 3.36 9.10 -3.57
CA VAL A 13 3.80 10.40 -4.05
C VAL A 13 5.31 10.57 -4.03
N GLY A 14 6.04 9.59 -3.54
CA GLY A 14 7.49 9.67 -3.53
C GLY A 14 8.11 8.58 -2.70
N THR A 15 9.43 8.65 -2.59
CA THR A 15 10.20 7.77 -1.73
C THR A 15 11.18 8.59 -0.93
N LEU A 16 11.65 8.01 0.16
CA LEU A 16 12.64 8.63 1.02
C LEU A 16 13.64 7.55 1.38
N SER A 17 14.90 7.76 1.00
CA SER A 17 15.97 6.82 1.30
C SER A 17 16.76 7.33 2.50
N GLN A 18 16.74 6.55 3.56
CA GLN A 18 17.59 6.80 4.72
C GLN A 18 18.37 5.52 4.95
N GLN A 19 18.24 4.87 6.09
CA GLN A 19 18.90 3.57 6.27
C GLN A 19 18.21 2.47 5.47
N SER A 20 16.96 2.70 5.08
CA SER A 20 16.22 1.84 4.18
C SER A 20 15.32 2.71 3.34
N LEU A 21 14.65 2.13 2.36
CA LEU A 21 13.79 2.87 1.46
C LEU A 21 12.38 2.92 2.04
N PHE A 22 11.86 4.14 2.17
CA PHE A 22 10.50 4.37 2.64
C PHE A 22 9.65 4.86 1.48
N GLY A 23 8.38 4.44 1.46
CA GLY A 23 7.42 5.01 0.53
C GLY A 23 6.68 6.16 1.19
N LEU A 24 6.26 7.12 0.39
CA LEU A 24 5.47 8.25 0.86
C LEU A 24 4.08 8.10 0.27
N ILE A 25 3.09 7.99 1.13
CA ILE A 25 1.70 7.72 0.74
C ILE A 25 0.84 8.91 1.13
N ARG A 26 0.07 9.40 0.17
CA ARG A 26 -0.90 10.46 0.43
C ARG A 26 -2.26 9.82 0.67
N ASP A 27 -2.94 10.23 1.73
CA ASP A 27 -4.29 9.77 2.02
C ASP A 27 -5.31 10.69 1.34
N PRO A 28 -6.60 10.30 1.33
CA PRO A 28 -7.63 11.12 0.66
C PRO A 28 -7.82 12.50 1.28
N ASP A 29 -7.37 12.70 2.50
CA ASP A 29 -7.48 14.00 3.18
C ASP A 29 -6.29 14.89 2.91
N GLY A 30 -5.33 14.42 2.12
CA GLY A 30 -4.16 15.20 1.73
C GLY A 30 -2.95 15.04 2.62
N GLY A 31 -3.02 14.22 3.67
CA GLY A 31 -1.86 13.94 4.52
C GLY A 31 -0.89 12.99 3.85
N VAL A 32 0.40 13.15 4.13
CA VAL A 32 1.43 12.29 3.58
C VAL A 32 2.08 11.49 4.70
N HIS A 33 2.18 10.19 4.50
CA HIS A 33 2.66 9.27 5.53
C HIS A 33 3.83 8.45 5.00
N LYS A 34 4.80 8.21 5.88
CA LYS A 34 5.98 7.42 5.54
C LYS A 34 5.72 5.97 5.92
N VAL A 35 5.96 5.05 4.99
CA VAL A 35 5.76 3.62 5.20
C VAL A 35 7.00 2.84 4.80
N GLN A 36 7.15 1.64 5.34
CA GLN A 36 8.27 0.77 5.02
C GLN A 36 7.78 -0.66 4.89
N VAL A 37 8.66 -1.54 4.39
CA VAL A 37 8.34 -2.96 4.27
C VAL A 37 7.97 -3.50 5.65
N GLY A 38 6.86 -4.23 5.71
CA GLY A 38 6.33 -4.76 6.95
C GLY A 38 5.20 -3.93 7.52
N ASP A 39 5.02 -2.69 7.06
CA ASP A 39 3.89 -1.88 7.51
C ASP A 39 2.62 -2.33 6.82
N TYR A 40 1.49 -1.89 7.38
CA TYR A 40 0.18 -2.25 6.85
C TYR A 40 -0.52 -1.00 6.33
N MET A 41 -1.23 -1.14 5.23
CA MET A 41 -2.10 -0.09 4.74
C MET A 41 -3.26 -0.68 3.94
N GLY A 42 -4.35 0.10 3.82
CA GLY A 42 -5.54 -0.38 3.15
C GLY A 42 -6.45 -1.13 4.11
N THR A 43 -7.69 -1.33 3.70
CA THR A 43 -8.70 -1.92 4.56
C THR A 43 -8.69 -3.44 4.56
N ASP A 44 -7.90 -4.07 3.70
CA ASP A 44 -7.86 -5.52 3.56
C ASP A 44 -6.59 -6.11 4.14
N HIS A 45 -6.06 -5.50 5.20
CA HIS A 45 -4.87 -5.99 5.90
C HIS A 45 -3.64 -6.07 4.97
N GLY A 46 -3.51 -5.08 4.09
CA GLY A 46 -2.40 -5.08 3.13
C GLY A 46 -1.06 -4.88 3.81
N ARG A 47 -0.22 -5.89 3.74
CA ARG A 47 1.13 -5.82 4.29
C ARG A 47 2.10 -5.49 3.18
N ILE A 48 2.90 -4.45 3.39
CA ILE A 48 3.86 -4.02 2.39
C ILE A 48 4.99 -5.03 2.31
N THR A 49 5.20 -5.60 1.13
CA THR A 49 6.23 -6.61 0.93
C THR A 49 7.44 -6.07 0.19
N SER A 50 7.27 -5.00 -0.58
CA SER A 50 8.37 -4.45 -1.38
C SER A 50 8.09 -2.98 -1.68
N ILE A 51 9.14 -2.17 -1.65
CA ILE A 51 9.06 -0.76 -2.03
C ILE A 51 10.23 -0.48 -2.97
N ASP A 52 9.93 0.13 -4.11
CA ASP A 52 10.99 0.67 -4.96
C ASP A 52 10.63 2.10 -5.35
N GLU A 53 11.40 2.69 -6.26
CA GLU A 53 11.26 4.11 -6.54
C GLU A 53 10.00 4.44 -7.33
N VAL A 54 9.32 3.45 -7.88
CA VAL A 54 8.16 3.69 -8.73
C VAL A 54 6.89 3.04 -8.21
N GLU A 55 6.99 2.10 -7.28
CA GLU A 55 5.80 1.40 -6.81
C GLU A 55 6.01 0.80 -5.43
N ILE A 56 4.90 0.48 -4.79
CA ILE A 56 4.86 -0.25 -3.54
C ILE A 56 4.02 -1.49 -3.78
N GLN A 57 4.54 -2.66 -3.41
CA GLN A 57 3.82 -3.91 -3.53
C GLN A 57 3.37 -4.36 -2.16
N LEU A 58 2.14 -4.81 -2.07
CA LEU A 58 1.59 -5.31 -0.82
C LEU A 58 0.77 -6.57 -1.06
N MET A 59 0.58 -7.33 0.01
CA MET A 59 -0.20 -8.56 -0.02
C MET A 59 -1.40 -8.36 0.88
N GLU A 60 -2.59 -8.48 0.31
CA GLU A 60 -3.84 -8.37 1.05
C GLU A 60 -4.39 -9.75 1.37
N ILE A 61 -5.17 -9.83 2.44
CA ILE A 61 -5.86 -11.05 2.82
C ILE A 61 -7.34 -10.79 2.71
N VAL A 62 -8.01 -11.55 1.85
CA VAL A 62 -9.43 -11.38 1.60
C VAL A 62 -10.15 -12.69 1.80
N SER A 63 -11.45 -12.62 2.15
CA SER A 63 -12.26 -13.80 2.31
C SER A 63 -12.51 -14.45 0.95
N ASP A 64 -12.45 -15.78 0.91
CA ASP A 64 -12.73 -16.52 -0.32
C ASP A 64 -14.23 -16.86 -0.47
N GLY A 65 -15.05 -16.42 0.49
CA GLY A 65 -16.49 -16.68 0.42
C GLY A 65 -16.93 -18.00 1.00
N THR A 66 -16.00 -18.85 1.44
CA THR A 66 -16.32 -20.17 1.95
C THR A 66 -15.77 -20.39 3.35
N GLY A 67 -15.47 -19.33 4.07
CA GLY A 67 -14.93 -19.41 5.42
C GLY A 67 -13.42 -19.45 5.48
N GLY A 68 -12.75 -19.41 4.33
CA GLY A 68 -11.29 -19.36 4.26
C GLY A 68 -10.81 -17.98 3.85
N TRP A 69 -9.50 -17.87 3.70
CA TRP A 69 -8.85 -16.61 3.34
C TRP A 69 -7.87 -16.87 2.21
N VAL A 70 -7.74 -15.92 1.32
CA VAL A 70 -6.76 -15.98 0.23
C VAL A 70 -5.93 -14.71 0.23
N GLU A 71 -4.70 -14.82 -0.23
CA GLU A 71 -3.82 -13.69 -0.39
C GLU A 71 -3.95 -13.11 -1.78
N ARG A 72 -3.89 -11.78 -1.88
CA ARG A 72 -4.02 -11.09 -3.15
C ARG A 72 -2.96 -10.00 -3.22
N ALA A 73 -2.14 -10.05 -4.28
CA ALA A 73 -1.12 -9.02 -4.48
C ALA A 73 -1.75 -7.75 -5.02
N ARG A 74 -1.29 -6.61 -4.50
CA ARG A 74 -1.71 -5.29 -4.97
C ARG A 74 -0.48 -4.44 -5.17
N THR A 75 -0.57 -3.49 -6.10
CA THR A 75 0.51 -2.56 -6.39
C THR A 75 -0.03 -1.15 -6.36
N VAL A 76 0.69 -0.26 -5.68
CA VAL A 76 0.40 1.18 -5.69
C VAL A 76 1.54 1.86 -6.42
N ALA A 77 1.22 2.45 -7.56
CA ALA A 77 2.23 3.06 -8.43
C ALA A 77 2.42 4.53 -8.10
N MET A 78 3.61 5.03 -8.40
CA MET A 78 3.95 6.43 -8.19
C MET A 78 2.98 7.33 -8.95
N GLY A 79 2.41 8.29 -8.21
CA GLY A 79 1.59 9.33 -8.82
C GLY A 79 0.20 8.93 -9.20
N GLY A 80 -0.15 7.67 -9.12
CA GLY A 80 -1.40 7.20 -9.66
C GLY A 80 -2.31 6.42 -8.73
N GLY A 81 -1.93 6.26 -7.48
CA GLY A 81 -2.68 5.36 -6.65
C GLY A 81 -2.53 3.94 -7.15
N GLU A 82 -3.57 3.14 -7.03
CA GLU A 82 -3.50 1.76 -7.48
C GLU A 82 -3.41 1.71 -9.00
N GLU A 83 -2.47 0.93 -9.51
CA GLU A 83 -2.24 0.82 -10.94
C GLU A 83 -3.30 -0.06 -11.59
N GLU A 84 -3.83 0.43 -12.70
CA GLU A 84 -4.73 -0.33 -13.56
C GLU A 84 -3.92 -0.79 -14.75
N ALA A 85 -3.62 -2.04 -14.81
CA ALA A 85 -2.85 -2.54 -15.93
C ALA A 85 -3.65 -2.51 -17.22
#